data_15775ca1471dde077b2de6500f4c65ca
#
_entry.id   15775ca1471dde077b2de6500f4c65ca
#
_cell.length_a   1.000
_cell.length_b   1.000
_cell.length_c   1.000
_cell.angle_alpha   90.00
_cell.angle_beta   90.00
_cell.angle_gamma   90.00
#
_symmetry.space_group_name_H-M   'P 1'
#
loop_
_entity.id
_entity.type
_entity.pdbx_description
1 polymer ?
#
loop_
_entity_poly.entity_id
_entity_poly.type
_entity_poly.pdbx_seq_one_letter_code
_entity_poly.pdbx_strand_id
1 'polypeptide(L)'
;MASGHALGRAPPGYGERHVRKGWFETGEARLASLVSKDRRYKPVVKAAGGQRESDGVVVLPIAGSNPAGGKGPDFGHAGRAGKREGMPGTAPDIYPGGQVAPDKVRRLQNRLWAAAKQSEGRRFHALYDRIYRSDVLWEAWERVRANRGAAGVDAVTIAAVEDDYGVERMLDELQAALRAGSYRPAPVRRVEIPKPDGSKRPLGIPTVKDRVAQAAAKIVLEPLFEADFLDCSYGFRPRRSATDAMERCRVGFIEGNQFVFEADIRDFFGSIDHDRLLAAVGERVSDRRVLKLLRQWLRAGVLDAGVLSETVSGTPQGGVISPLLANIYLHAFDRAWAEQGTGEVVRYADDFVVLCKTQQQAEQAQEAATVVLGDLGLSLHPDKTKVVDLREGKEGFDFLGCHFHARMSGKLWEQRRIIRYYLHRWPSQRSMKRARGRIKAMTARSQVGQQLEAVIGRLNLFLRGWGNYFRTGNAANKFVELDRYVAWRLKRLLIKQRGRNLRAGQADRWSRTWFHDQGLHKLMGTIRYPKAA
;
A
#
# COMPACT_ATOMS: atom_id res chain seq x y z
N MET A 1 -72.19 10.26 27.61
CA MET A 1 -72.87 10.02 26.33
C MET A 1 -71.92 9.24 25.51
N ALA A 2 -72.08 7.99 25.51
CA ALA A 2 -72.65 7.11 24.48
C ALA A 2 -71.71 7.04 23.30
N SER A 3 -71.23 6.01 22.90
CA SER A 3 -71.42 4.57 22.72
C SER A 3 -70.63 4.23 21.43
N GLY A 4 -70.00 3.16 21.17
CA GLY A 4 -70.06 1.83 21.51
C GLY A 4 -69.51 0.95 20.40
N HIS A 5 -68.97 -0.16 20.76
CA HIS A 5 -69.03 -1.49 20.15
C HIS A 5 -68.50 -1.71 18.74
N ALA A 6 -67.90 -2.81 18.35
CA ALA A 6 -67.58 -4.10 18.97
C ALA A 6 -66.71 -4.90 17.97
N LEU A 7 -65.74 -5.65 18.49
CA LEU A 7 -65.58 -7.12 18.45
C LEU A 7 -65.59 -7.85 17.09
N GLY A 8 -64.56 -8.64 16.90
CA GLY A 8 -64.71 -9.94 16.28
C GLY A 8 -63.40 -10.58 15.77
N ARG A 9 -62.70 -11.29 16.67
CA ARG A 9 -62.23 -12.70 16.66
C ARG A 9 -61.45 -13.23 15.46
N ALA A 10 -60.25 -13.70 15.78
CA ALA A 10 -59.54 -14.82 15.12
C ALA A 10 -60.17 -16.18 15.51
N PRO A 11 -59.60 -17.36 15.17
CA PRO A 11 -58.72 -17.93 14.17
C PRO A 11 -59.37 -19.20 13.52
N PRO A 12 -58.73 -20.33 13.13
CA PRO A 12 -57.36 -20.84 13.08
C PRO A 12 -57.01 -21.67 11.81
N GLY A 13 -55.76 -22.14 11.71
CA GLY A 13 -55.55 -23.50 11.24
C GLY A 13 -54.52 -23.78 10.15
N TYR A 14 -53.37 -24.30 10.55
CA TYR A 14 -52.58 -25.42 9.99
C TYR A 14 -52.57 -25.72 8.47
N GLY A 15 -51.33 -25.97 7.97
CA GLY A 15 -51.13 -26.77 6.76
C GLY A 15 -49.73 -26.65 6.17
N GLU A 16 -48.83 -27.49 6.66
CA GLU A 16 -47.58 -27.84 5.93
C GLU A 16 -47.93 -28.40 4.57
N ARG A 17 -47.11 -28.07 3.55
CA ARG A 17 -46.55 -29.08 2.64
C ARG A 17 -45.61 -28.47 1.59
N HIS A 18 -44.44 -29.07 1.55
CA HIS A 18 -43.47 -29.19 0.44
C HIS A 18 -43.98 -28.92 -0.96
N VAL A 19 -43.10 -28.40 -1.81
CA VAL A 19 -42.62 -29.01 -3.06
C VAL A 19 -42.18 -27.99 -4.13
N ARG A 20 -40.88 -28.07 -4.48
CA ARG A 20 -40.27 -28.00 -5.81
C ARG A 20 -40.41 -26.79 -6.75
N LYS A 21 -39.23 -26.32 -7.15
CA LYS A 21 -38.75 -26.12 -8.55
C LYS A 21 -39.62 -25.33 -9.55
N GLY A 22 -38.96 -24.42 -10.20
CA GLY A 22 -39.26 -23.83 -11.53
C GLY A 22 -38.58 -22.48 -11.63
N TRP A 23 -37.51 -22.31 -12.29
CA TRP A 23 -37.21 -22.19 -13.71
C TRP A 23 -38.14 -21.21 -14.45
N PHE A 24 -37.44 -20.34 -15.15
CA PHE A 24 -37.71 -19.64 -16.43
C PHE A 24 -37.37 -18.16 -16.30
N GLU A 25 -36.30 -17.68 -16.98
CA GLU A 25 -36.24 -17.23 -18.39
C GLU A 25 -37.41 -16.29 -18.73
N THR A 26 -37.21 -15.17 -19.27
CA THR A 26 -36.64 -14.65 -20.49
C THR A 26 -36.93 -13.16 -20.59
N GLY A 27 -36.16 -12.43 -21.35
CA GLY A 27 -36.41 -11.02 -21.66
C GLY A 27 -35.32 -10.44 -22.56
N GLU A 28 -35.06 -11.10 -23.70
CA GLU A 28 -34.40 -10.44 -24.83
C GLU A 28 -35.44 -9.60 -25.61
N ALA A 29 -35.07 -8.39 -25.94
CA ALA A 29 -35.58 -7.70 -27.14
C ALA A 29 -34.54 -6.66 -27.57
N ARG A 30 -33.75 -6.97 -28.57
CA ARG A 30 -33.76 -6.48 -29.95
C ARG A 30 -33.73 -4.95 -30.08
N LEU A 31 -32.61 -4.45 -30.54
CA LEU A 31 -32.60 -3.50 -31.65
C LEU A 31 -31.35 -3.76 -32.49
N ALA A 32 -31.63 -4.25 -33.69
CA ALA A 32 -30.63 -4.51 -34.73
C ALA A 32 -30.58 -3.34 -35.71
N SER A 33 -29.42 -3.23 -36.34
CA SER A 33 -29.15 -2.71 -37.68
C SER A 33 -29.13 -1.20 -37.92
N LEU A 34 -27.94 -0.72 -38.25
CA LEU A 34 -27.75 -0.17 -39.61
C LEU A 34 -26.26 -0.23 -39.99
N VAL A 35 -26.09 -0.89 -41.10
CA VAL A 35 -24.84 -1.18 -41.83
C VAL A 35 -24.41 0.06 -42.61
N SER A 36 -23.11 0.34 -42.67
CA SER A 36 -22.55 0.69 -43.99
C SER A 36 -21.09 0.24 -44.06
N LYS A 37 -20.86 -0.54 -45.11
CA LYS A 37 -19.58 -1.03 -45.60
C LYS A 37 -18.77 0.15 -46.14
N ASP A 38 -17.51 0.23 -45.78
CA ASP A 38 -16.52 0.59 -46.79
C ASP A 38 -15.19 -0.19 -46.59
N ARG A 39 -14.81 -0.85 -47.68
CA ARG A 39 -13.61 -1.62 -47.83
C ARG A 39 -12.52 -0.70 -48.33
N ARG A 40 -11.32 -0.82 -47.75
CA ARG A 40 -10.00 -0.79 -48.39
C ARG A 40 -8.93 -0.12 -47.48
N TYR A 41 -8.17 -0.92 -46.84
CA TYR A 41 -6.70 -0.88 -46.83
C TYR A 41 -6.14 -2.06 -46.04
N LYS A 42 -5.44 -2.95 -46.71
CA LYS A 42 -4.58 -3.96 -46.07
C LYS A 42 -3.21 -3.31 -45.90
N PRO A 43 -2.59 -3.29 -44.73
CA PRO A 43 -1.15 -3.22 -44.61
C PRO A 43 -0.57 -4.63 -44.44
N VAL A 44 0.45 -4.86 -45.19
CA VAL A 44 1.36 -6.03 -45.20
C VAL A 44 2.00 -6.15 -43.82
N VAL A 45 1.75 -7.27 -43.14
CA VAL A 45 2.45 -7.63 -41.91
C VAL A 45 3.80 -8.23 -42.29
N LYS A 46 4.89 -7.49 -42.09
CA LYS A 46 6.24 -8.06 -41.93
C LYS A 46 6.36 -8.49 -40.48
N ALA A 47 6.59 -9.79 -40.26
CA ALA A 47 6.94 -10.36 -38.98
C ALA A 47 8.27 -9.76 -38.51
N ALA A 48 8.24 -9.08 -37.35
CA ALA A 48 9.42 -8.73 -36.59
C ALA A 48 9.14 -9.10 -35.12
N GLY A 49 10.12 -9.70 -34.51
CA GLY A 49 10.21 -10.43 -33.27
C GLY A 49 9.48 -9.89 -32.06
N GLY A 50 9.12 -10.85 -31.23
CA GLY A 50 8.30 -10.68 -30.03
C GLY A 50 8.81 -9.63 -29.06
N GLN A 51 8.10 -8.55 -28.98
CA GLN A 51 8.11 -7.71 -27.80
C GLN A 51 7.26 -8.38 -26.73
N ARG A 52 7.92 -8.84 -25.67
CA ARG A 52 7.27 -9.13 -24.41
C ARG A 52 6.76 -7.79 -23.87
N GLU A 53 5.50 -7.50 -24.05
CA GLU A 53 4.80 -6.54 -23.21
C GLU A 53 4.89 -7.02 -21.79
N SER A 54 5.85 -6.50 -21.05
CA SER A 54 5.81 -6.51 -19.60
C SER A 54 4.71 -5.51 -19.22
N ASP A 55 3.48 -5.98 -19.06
CA ASP A 55 2.45 -5.31 -18.29
C ASP A 55 2.99 -5.10 -16.86
N GLY A 56 3.81 -4.08 -16.72
CA GLY A 56 4.19 -3.48 -15.45
C GLY A 56 2.97 -2.78 -14.87
N VAL A 57 1.98 -3.57 -14.45
CA VAL A 57 1.01 -3.09 -13.47
C VAL A 57 1.84 -2.68 -12.27
N VAL A 58 2.03 -1.37 -12.14
CA VAL A 58 2.47 -0.78 -10.88
C VAL A 58 1.45 -1.24 -9.85
N VAL A 59 1.76 -2.35 -9.22
CA VAL A 59 1.13 -2.73 -7.97
C VAL A 59 1.58 -1.62 -7.03
N LEU A 60 0.71 -0.62 -6.85
CA LEU A 60 0.85 0.21 -5.66
C LEU A 60 1.06 -0.77 -4.52
N PRO A 61 2.12 -0.66 -3.74
CA PRO A 61 2.29 -1.55 -2.63
C PRO A 61 0.97 -1.54 -1.87
N ILE A 62 0.37 -2.70 -1.72
CA ILE A 62 -0.48 -2.91 -0.55
C ILE A 62 0.45 -2.46 0.55
N ALA A 63 0.05 -1.41 1.27
CA ALA A 63 0.90 -0.79 2.27
C ALA A 63 1.77 -1.87 2.93
N GLY A 64 3.09 -1.80 2.76
CA GLY A 64 4.02 -2.74 3.35
C GLY A 64 4.61 -3.87 2.48
N SER A 65 4.45 -3.93 1.16
CA SER A 65 5.21 -4.87 0.34
C SER A 65 6.54 -4.25 -0.09
N ASN A 66 7.63 -4.62 0.56
CA ASN A 66 8.98 -4.43 0.04
C ASN A 66 9.14 -5.24 -1.26
N PRO A 67 9.49 -4.65 -2.40
CA PRO A 67 9.84 -5.38 -3.60
C PRO A 67 11.33 -5.72 -3.58
N ALA A 68 11.73 -6.69 -2.77
CA ALA A 68 13.07 -7.25 -2.85
C ALA A 68 12.96 -8.77 -2.91
N GLY A 69 12.80 -9.29 -4.11
CA GLY A 69 13.19 -10.63 -4.48
C GLY A 69 14.69 -10.70 -4.71
N GLY A 70 15.48 -10.69 -3.63
CA GLY A 70 16.90 -11.02 -3.64
C GLY A 70 17.07 -12.45 -3.15
N LYS A 71 17.84 -13.28 -3.87
CA LYS A 71 18.32 -14.58 -3.43
C LYS A 71 18.98 -14.42 -2.06
N GLY A 72 18.50 -15.15 -1.05
CA GLY A 72 19.10 -15.18 0.27
C GLY A 72 20.49 -15.83 0.22
N PRO A 73 21.46 -15.32 0.96
CA PRO A 73 22.67 -16.05 1.20
C PRO A 73 22.45 -17.15 2.26
N ASP A 74 23.10 -18.25 2.02
CA ASP A 74 23.28 -19.40 2.86
C ASP A 74 23.85 -19.01 4.25
N PHE A 75 23.22 -19.45 5.34
CA PHE A 75 23.75 -19.26 6.68
C PHE A 75 24.42 -20.53 7.17
N GLY A 76 25.76 -20.56 7.04
CA GLY A 76 26.61 -21.43 7.81
C GLY A 76 26.87 -20.88 9.22
N HIS A 77 26.57 -21.71 10.17
CA HIS A 77 27.01 -21.88 11.57
C HIS A 77 27.64 -20.77 12.43
N ALA A 78 26.97 -20.57 13.55
CA ALA A 78 27.45 -20.57 14.95
C ALA A 78 28.39 -19.44 15.44
N GLY A 79 27.84 -18.64 16.33
CA GLY A 79 28.61 -17.77 17.25
C GLY A 79 27.71 -17.29 18.40
N ARG A 80 28.10 -17.72 19.60
CA ARG A 80 27.45 -17.56 20.91
C ARG A 80 26.80 -16.20 21.18
N ALA A 81 25.56 -16.24 21.64
CA ALA A 81 24.80 -15.14 22.21
C ALA A 81 25.34 -14.73 23.57
N GLY A 82 25.82 -13.51 23.69
CA GLY A 82 25.93 -12.79 24.95
C GLY A 82 24.63 -12.07 25.24
N LYS A 83 23.97 -12.34 26.35
CA LYS A 83 22.86 -11.58 26.90
C LYS A 83 23.29 -10.12 27.08
N ARG A 84 22.59 -9.19 26.44
CA ARG A 84 22.50 -7.80 26.89
C ARG A 84 21.03 -7.51 27.14
N GLU A 85 20.72 -7.32 28.40
CA GLU A 85 19.48 -6.74 28.87
C GLU A 85 19.43 -5.29 28.37
N GLY A 86 18.48 -4.99 27.47
CA GLY A 86 18.27 -3.65 26.94
C GLY A 86 17.32 -2.87 27.84
N MET A 87 17.80 -1.79 28.41
CA MET A 87 16.98 -0.74 28.98
C MET A 87 16.10 -0.09 27.88
N PRO A 88 14.87 0.34 28.17
CA PRO A 88 14.02 1.03 27.21
C PRO A 88 14.55 2.47 27.02
N GLY A 89 14.77 2.87 25.76
CA GLY A 89 14.79 4.29 25.41
C GLY A 89 16.10 4.95 25.04
N THR A 90 17.05 4.28 24.36
CA THR A 90 18.10 5.01 23.63
C THR A 90 17.77 5.02 22.13
N ALA A 91 17.55 6.24 21.59
CA ALA A 91 17.47 6.44 20.15
C ALA A 91 18.71 5.84 19.45
N PRO A 92 18.56 5.20 18.29
CA PRO A 92 19.70 4.60 17.61
C PRO A 92 20.73 5.69 17.21
N ASP A 93 22.00 5.48 17.53
CA ASP A 93 23.11 6.38 17.21
C ASP A 93 23.42 6.48 15.70
N ILE A 94 22.72 5.72 14.87
CA ILE A 94 22.94 5.60 13.43
C ILE A 94 21.62 5.73 12.70
N TYR A 95 21.60 6.52 11.60
CA TYR A 95 20.43 6.66 10.73
C TYR A 95 19.85 5.29 10.33
N PRO A 96 18.55 5.06 10.57
CA PRO A 96 17.93 3.75 10.43
C PRO A 96 17.68 3.31 8.97
N GLY A 97 18.14 4.04 7.95
CA GLY A 97 17.90 3.76 6.52
C GLY A 97 17.96 2.29 6.15
N GLY A 98 16.91 1.82 5.46
CA GLY A 98 16.63 0.39 5.22
C GLY A 98 17.38 -0.26 4.06
N GLN A 99 18.06 0.49 3.19
CA GLN A 99 18.79 -0.06 2.03
C GLN A 99 20.29 0.04 2.24
N VAL A 100 21.03 -0.93 1.71
CA VAL A 100 22.50 -0.91 1.72
C VAL A 100 22.94 0.13 0.68
N ALA A 101 23.29 1.31 1.16
CA ALA A 101 23.88 2.35 0.35
C ALA A 101 25.42 2.24 0.36
N PRO A 102 26.12 2.71 -0.69
CA PRO A 102 27.57 2.81 -0.68
C PRO A 102 28.07 3.57 0.55
N ASP A 103 29.21 3.18 1.11
CA ASP A 103 29.75 3.74 2.37
C ASP A 103 29.78 5.27 2.40
N LYS A 104 30.08 5.92 1.26
CA LYS A 104 30.13 7.39 1.19
C LYS A 104 28.76 8.03 1.36
N VAL A 105 27.71 7.48 0.72
CA VAL A 105 26.33 7.96 0.82
C VAL A 105 25.79 7.66 2.23
N ARG A 106 26.06 6.48 2.75
CA ARG A 106 25.66 6.09 4.12
C ARG A 106 26.28 6.99 5.17
N ARG A 107 27.57 7.30 5.04
CA ARG A 107 28.25 8.26 5.94
C ARG A 107 27.66 9.67 5.84
N LEU A 108 27.26 10.10 4.65
CA LEU A 108 26.54 11.37 4.50
C LEU A 108 25.21 11.35 5.25
N GLN A 109 24.38 10.33 5.06
CA GLN A 109 23.10 10.20 5.74
C GLN A 109 23.24 10.17 7.25
N ASN A 110 24.19 9.38 7.77
CA ASN A 110 24.47 9.31 9.21
C ASN A 110 24.87 10.67 9.80
N ARG A 111 25.75 11.43 9.11
CA ARG A 111 26.15 12.77 9.55
C ARG A 111 24.99 13.77 9.54
N LEU A 112 24.15 13.72 8.52
CA LEU A 112 22.98 14.60 8.43
C LEU A 112 21.98 14.28 9.55
N TRP A 113 21.70 13.00 9.77
CA TRP A 113 20.81 12.54 10.82
C TRP A 113 21.33 12.90 12.22
N ALA A 114 22.59 12.60 12.51
CA ALA A 114 23.21 12.93 13.80
C ALA A 114 23.16 14.44 14.06
N ALA A 115 23.52 15.26 13.06
CA ALA A 115 23.47 16.71 13.19
C ALA A 115 22.05 17.26 13.38
N ALA A 116 21.02 16.60 12.79
CA ALA A 116 19.62 16.95 13.00
C ALA A 116 19.15 16.54 14.40
N LYS A 117 19.55 15.35 14.87
CA LYS A 117 19.17 14.81 16.18
C LYS A 117 19.81 15.59 17.36
N GLN A 118 21.04 16.07 17.17
CA GLN A 118 21.75 16.88 18.19
C GLN A 118 21.15 18.26 18.41
N SER A 119 20.41 18.81 17.43
CA SER A 119 19.85 20.14 17.50
C SER A 119 18.52 20.22 16.78
N GLU A 120 17.42 20.20 17.54
CA GLU A 120 16.06 20.24 17.03
C GLU A 120 15.74 21.52 16.26
N GLY A 121 16.31 22.66 16.66
CA GLY A 121 16.12 23.95 15.96
C GLY A 121 17.06 24.20 14.79
N ARG A 122 17.99 23.30 14.49
CA ARG A 122 18.99 23.53 13.43
C ARG A 122 18.36 23.51 12.04
N ARG A 123 18.61 24.60 11.28
CA ARG A 123 18.27 24.71 9.88
C ARG A 123 19.49 24.50 9.00
N PHE A 124 19.34 23.68 7.96
CA PHE A 124 20.43 23.28 7.07
C PHE A 124 20.42 24.15 5.80
N HIS A 125 21.54 24.84 5.53
CA HIS A 125 21.69 25.79 4.43
C HIS A 125 22.54 25.29 3.26
N ALA A 126 23.29 24.18 3.41
CA ALA A 126 24.19 23.64 2.40
C ALA A 126 23.82 22.18 2.11
N LEU A 127 22.72 21.97 1.37
CA LEU A 127 22.19 20.66 1.02
C LEU A 127 22.14 20.42 -0.49
N TYR A 128 21.95 21.48 -1.28
CA TYR A 128 21.76 21.38 -2.70
C TYR A 128 22.96 20.78 -3.41
N ASP A 129 24.18 21.14 -3.01
CA ASP A 129 25.44 20.59 -3.52
C ASP A 129 25.56 19.09 -3.26
N ARG A 130 24.93 18.58 -2.22
CA ARG A 130 24.93 17.15 -1.86
C ARG A 130 23.98 16.34 -2.72
N ILE A 131 22.91 16.96 -3.26
CA ILE A 131 21.93 16.28 -4.12
C ILE A 131 22.58 15.89 -5.46
N TYR A 132 23.43 16.75 -6.03
CA TYR A 132 24.06 16.46 -7.32
C TYR A 132 25.46 15.84 -7.20
N ARG A 133 25.87 15.34 -6.03
CA ARG A 133 27.08 14.51 -5.93
C ARG A 133 26.93 13.25 -6.78
N SER A 134 28.00 12.88 -7.49
CA SER A 134 27.99 11.71 -8.37
C SER A 134 27.60 10.42 -7.63
N ASP A 135 28.14 10.18 -6.43
CA ASP A 135 27.82 9.01 -5.62
C ASP A 135 26.35 8.98 -5.16
N VAL A 136 25.74 10.15 -4.91
CA VAL A 136 24.31 10.26 -4.54
C VAL A 136 23.42 10.03 -5.78
N LEU A 137 23.80 10.54 -6.95
CA LEU A 137 23.07 10.33 -8.20
C LEU A 137 23.12 8.86 -8.66
N TRP A 138 24.28 8.20 -8.50
CA TRP A 138 24.41 6.76 -8.76
C TRP A 138 23.53 5.93 -7.84
N GLU A 139 23.53 6.18 -6.53
CA GLU A 139 22.65 5.52 -5.59
C GLU A 139 21.16 5.79 -5.91
N ALA A 140 20.83 7.01 -6.32
CA ALA A 140 19.48 7.37 -6.74
C ALA A 140 19.05 6.60 -7.99
N TRP A 141 19.96 6.44 -8.98
CA TRP A 141 19.73 5.63 -10.17
C TRP A 141 19.45 4.16 -9.81
N GLU A 142 20.29 3.54 -8.97
CA GLU A 142 20.10 2.15 -8.57
C GLU A 142 18.74 1.92 -7.89
N ARG A 143 18.28 2.86 -7.07
CA ARG A 143 16.94 2.80 -6.46
C ARG A 143 15.82 2.92 -7.50
N VAL A 144 15.95 3.82 -8.47
CA VAL A 144 14.97 4.01 -9.56
C VAL A 144 14.94 2.77 -10.45
N ARG A 145 16.11 2.24 -10.83
CA ARG A 145 16.29 1.02 -11.61
C ARG A 145 15.63 -0.18 -10.95
N ALA A 146 15.87 -0.38 -9.66
CA ALA A 146 15.29 -1.49 -8.90
C ALA A 146 13.75 -1.48 -8.88
N ASN A 147 13.13 -0.31 -8.95
CA ASN A 147 11.67 -0.14 -8.96
C ASN A 147 11.00 -0.46 -10.30
N ARG A 148 11.75 -0.57 -11.40
CA ARG A 148 11.26 -0.94 -12.74
C ARG A 148 10.00 -0.18 -13.16
N GLY A 149 9.92 1.12 -12.86
CA GLY A 149 8.73 1.92 -13.13
C GLY A 149 8.54 2.23 -14.62
N ALA A 150 7.30 2.47 -15.03
CA ALA A 150 6.94 2.83 -16.40
C ALA A 150 7.57 4.16 -16.87
N ALA A 151 7.65 4.38 -18.18
CA ALA A 151 8.15 5.62 -18.77
C ALA A 151 7.28 6.85 -18.40
N GLY A 152 7.88 8.02 -18.35
CA GLY A 152 7.21 9.31 -18.16
C GLY A 152 6.55 9.84 -19.44
N VAL A 153 6.45 11.18 -19.53
CA VAL A 153 5.91 11.88 -20.72
C VAL A 153 6.85 11.79 -21.94
N ASP A 154 8.14 11.58 -21.70
CA ASP A 154 9.20 11.43 -22.70
C ASP A 154 9.24 10.03 -23.34
N ALA A 155 8.39 9.11 -22.88
CA ALA A 155 8.38 7.71 -23.28
C ALA A 155 9.70 6.95 -23.04
N VAL A 156 10.69 7.55 -22.35
CA VAL A 156 11.98 6.92 -22.05
C VAL A 156 11.81 5.89 -20.94
N THR A 157 12.16 4.64 -21.23
CA THR A 157 12.15 3.53 -20.28
C THR A 157 13.48 3.39 -19.54
N ILE A 158 13.51 2.64 -18.45
CA ILE A 158 14.77 2.29 -17.76
C ILE A 158 15.68 1.50 -18.70
N ALA A 159 15.14 0.53 -19.45
CA ALA A 159 15.89 -0.25 -20.43
C ALA A 159 16.50 0.65 -21.53
N ALA A 160 15.75 1.62 -22.06
CA ALA A 160 16.28 2.56 -23.05
C ALA A 160 17.44 3.41 -22.49
N VAL A 161 17.43 3.73 -21.21
CA VAL A 161 18.56 4.42 -20.56
C VAL A 161 19.76 3.47 -20.41
N GLU A 162 19.54 2.19 -20.08
CA GLU A 162 20.60 1.20 -19.90
C GLU A 162 21.24 0.78 -21.24
N ASP A 163 20.40 0.53 -22.26
CA ASP A 163 20.83 -0.12 -23.51
C ASP A 163 21.22 0.89 -24.59
N ASP A 164 20.52 2.04 -24.68
CA ASP A 164 20.65 2.96 -25.82
C ASP A 164 21.31 4.29 -25.44
N TYR A 165 20.88 4.92 -24.33
CA TYR A 165 21.30 6.28 -23.98
C TYR A 165 22.62 6.35 -23.21
N GLY A 166 22.85 5.39 -22.34
CA GLY A 166 23.97 5.33 -21.40
C GLY A 166 23.65 5.99 -20.05
N VAL A 167 23.77 5.19 -18.98
CA VAL A 167 23.49 5.64 -17.61
C VAL A 167 24.43 6.76 -17.18
N GLU A 168 25.74 6.61 -17.42
CA GLU A 168 26.76 7.63 -17.07
C GLU A 168 26.41 8.96 -17.71
N ARG A 169 26.17 8.96 -19.03
CA ARG A 169 25.80 10.16 -19.76
C ARG A 169 24.59 10.86 -19.17
N MET A 170 23.52 10.10 -18.85
CA MET A 170 22.32 10.68 -18.24
C MET A 170 22.63 11.31 -16.89
N LEU A 171 23.44 10.64 -16.06
CA LEU A 171 23.79 11.14 -14.73
C LEU A 171 24.69 12.37 -14.80
N ASP A 172 25.65 12.42 -15.72
CA ASP A 172 26.52 13.58 -15.95
C ASP A 172 25.74 14.78 -16.45
N GLU A 173 24.82 14.59 -17.40
CA GLU A 173 23.93 15.64 -17.86
C GLU A 173 23.02 16.16 -16.74
N LEU A 174 22.47 15.27 -15.93
CA LEU A 174 21.65 15.65 -14.77
C LEU A 174 22.48 16.41 -13.73
N GLN A 175 23.69 15.94 -13.45
CA GLN A 175 24.62 16.61 -12.54
C GLN A 175 24.97 18.02 -13.03
N ALA A 176 25.35 18.16 -14.30
CA ALA A 176 25.66 19.44 -14.92
C ALA A 176 24.47 20.40 -14.87
N ALA A 177 23.27 19.92 -15.20
CA ALA A 177 22.05 20.73 -15.16
C ALA A 177 21.68 21.19 -13.74
N LEU A 178 21.80 20.29 -12.75
CA LEU A 178 21.57 20.66 -11.34
C LEU A 178 22.61 21.64 -10.85
N ARG A 179 23.90 21.42 -11.14
CA ARG A 179 25.01 22.31 -10.75
C ARG A 179 24.86 23.70 -11.33
N ALA A 180 24.49 23.80 -12.61
CA ALA A 180 24.23 25.08 -13.31
C ALA A 180 22.91 25.74 -12.89
N GLY A 181 22.02 25.04 -12.16
CA GLY A 181 20.68 25.55 -11.84
C GLY A 181 19.73 25.60 -13.04
N SER A 182 20.09 24.99 -14.15
CA SER A 182 19.30 24.94 -15.40
C SER A 182 18.31 23.76 -15.42
N TYR A 183 18.39 22.81 -14.49
CA TYR A 183 17.45 21.71 -14.41
C TYR A 183 16.01 22.21 -14.25
N ARG A 184 15.11 21.65 -15.07
CA ARG A 184 13.68 21.88 -15.00
C ARG A 184 12.98 20.52 -15.07
N PRO A 185 12.07 20.21 -14.11
CA PRO A 185 11.30 18.98 -14.17
C PRO A 185 10.33 18.99 -15.34
N ALA A 186 10.15 17.84 -15.97
CA ALA A 186 9.11 17.65 -16.97
C ALA A 186 7.73 17.46 -16.26
N PRO A 187 6.61 17.73 -16.96
CA PRO A 187 5.29 17.38 -16.47
C PRO A 187 5.17 15.88 -16.19
N VAL A 188 4.35 15.49 -15.23
CA VAL A 188 4.10 14.07 -14.97
C VAL A 188 3.05 13.52 -15.93
N ARG A 189 3.27 12.30 -16.42
CA ARG A 189 2.28 11.59 -17.25
C ARG A 189 1.17 11.03 -16.37
N ARG A 190 -0.08 11.44 -16.63
CA ARG A 190 -1.24 10.93 -15.90
C ARG A 190 -1.62 9.53 -16.37
N VAL A 191 -1.83 8.64 -15.42
CA VAL A 191 -2.37 7.29 -15.64
C VAL A 191 -3.45 7.05 -14.60
N GLU A 192 -4.61 6.63 -15.05
CA GLU A 192 -5.73 6.31 -14.17
C GLU A 192 -5.68 4.84 -13.73
N ILE A 193 -5.58 4.61 -12.42
CA ILE A 193 -5.61 3.26 -11.85
C ILE A 193 -7.01 2.98 -11.31
N PRO A 194 -7.68 1.90 -11.76
CA PRO A 194 -9.02 1.57 -11.26
C PRO A 194 -8.98 1.20 -9.78
N LYS A 195 -9.85 1.84 -8.99
CA LYS A 195 -10.09 1.45 -7.59
C LYS A 195 -11.10 0.29 -7.51
N PRO A 196 -11.14 -0.44 -6.38
CA PRO A 196 -12.07 -1.56 -6.19
C PRO A 196 -13.55 -1.16 -6.17
N ASP A 197 -13.85 0.10 -5.92
CA ASP A 197 -15.19 0.70 -5.93
C ASP A 197 -15.65 1.15 -7.33
N GLY A 198 -14.82 0.95 -8.35
CA GLY A 198 -15.06 1.37 -9.72
C GLY A 198 -14.61 2.79 -10.04
N SER A 199 -14.26 3.60 -9.04
CA SER A 199 -13.64 4.91 -9.25
C SER A 199 -12.18 4.76 -9.72
N LYS A 200 -11.61 5.84 -10.24
CA LYS A 200 -10.23 5.85 -10.72
C LYS A 200 -9.35 6.70 -9.80
N ARG A 201 -8.11 6.28 -9.62
CA ARG A 201 -7.09 7.05 -8.91
C ARG A 201 -6.11 7.61 -9.94
N PRO A 202 -5.95 8.92 -10.06
CA PRO A 202 -4.92 9.49 -10.91
C PRO A 202 -3.54 9.24 -10.32
N LEU A 203 -2.62 8.73 -11.14
CA LEU A 203 -1.20 8.56 -10.82
C LEU A 203 -0.38 9.41 -11.78
N GLY A 204 0.50 10.26 -11.25
CA GLY A 204 1.46 11.03 -12.04
C GLY A 204 2.79 10.27 -12.14
N ILE A 205 3.23 9.94 -13.34
CA ILE A 205 4.48 9.24 -13.58
C ILE A 205 5.53 10.25 -14.07
N PRO A 206 6.56 10.59 -13.26
CA PRO A 206 7.66 11.46 -13.69
C PRO A 206 8.57 10.73 -14.69
N THR A 207 9.37 11.49 -15.46
CA THR A 207 10.42 10.93 -16.32
C THR A 207 11.44 10.14 -15.49
N VAL A 208 12.23 9.29 -16.14
CA VAL A 208 13.31 8.55 -15.44
C VAL A 208 14.31 9.53 -14.84
N LYS A 209 14.69 10.58 -15.57
CA LYS A 209 15.61 11.64 -15.12
C LYS A 209 15.07 12.37 -13.88
N ASP A 210 13.77 12.73 -13.86
CA ASP A 210 13.14 13.38 -12.72
C ASP A 210 13.04 12.46 -11.51
N ARG A 211 12.78 11.17 -11.71
CA ARG A 211 12.78 10.18 -10.61
C ARG A 211 14.16 10.07 -9.97
N VAL A 212 15.25 10.11 -10.74
CA VAL A 212 16.61 10.11 -10.21
C VAL A 212 16.88 11.38 -9.42
N ALA A 213 16.51 12.56 -9.93
CA ALA A 213 16.67 13.82 -9.23
C ALA A 213 15.87 13.84 -7.90
N GLN A 214 14.62 13.36 -7.91
CA GLN A 214 13.79 13.24 -6.71
C GLN A 214 14.35 12.23 -5.70
N ALA A 215 14.88 11.09 -6.17
CA ALA A 215 15.51 10.09 -5.32
C ALA A 215 16.78 10.63 -4.66
N ALA A 216 17.61 11.36 -5.41
CA ALA A 216 18.80 12.03 -4.88
C ALA A 216 18.45 13.07 -3.81
N ALA A 217 17.43 13.90 -4.04
CA ALA A 217 16.94 14.84 -3.04
C ALA A 217 16.39 14.09 -1.80
N LYS A 218 15.64 13.00 -1.99
CA LYS A 218 15.15 12.18 -0.87
C LYS A 218 16.29 11.60 -0.05
N ILE A 219 17.36 11.08 -0.68
CA ILE A 219 18.54 10.54 0.01
C ILE A 219 19.15 11.57 0.97
N VAL A 220 19.18 12.84 0.58
CA VAL A 220 19.76 13.94 1.36
C VAL A 220 18.79 14.46 2.43
N LEU A 221 17.50 14.60 2.10
CA LEU A 221 16.52 15.24 2.98
C LEU A 221 15.93 14.28 4.04
N GLU A 222 15.69 13.02 3.68
CA GLU A 222 15.03 12.04 4.56
C GLU A 222 15.71 11.92 5.94
N PRO A 223 17.05 11.88 6.07
CA PRO A 223 17.71 11.80 7.38
C PRO A 223 17.40 12.98 8.30
N LEU A 224 17.17 14.17 7.76
CA LEU A 224 16.89 15.36 8.56
C LEU A 224 15.54 15.27 9.25
N PHE A 225 14.52 14.88 8.49
CA PHE A 225 13.14 14.78 8.98
C PHE A 225 12.90 13.49 9.77
N GLU A 226 13.60 12.38 9.42
CA GLU A 226 13.52 11.14 10.17
C GLU A 226 14.01 11.32 11.62
N ALA A 227 14.90 12.28 11.86
CA ALA A 227 15.35 12.65 13.20
C ALA A 227 14.24 13.25 14.08
N ASP A 228 13.22 13.86 13.45
CA ASP A 228 12.13 14.58 14.14
C ASP A 228 10.83 13.77 14.21
N PHE A 229 10.60 12.88 13.25
CA PHE A 229 9.32 12.15 13.16
C PHE A 229 9.03 11.34 14.42
N LEU A 230 7.81 11.49 14.93
CA LEU A 230 7.34 10.81 16.14
C LEU A 230 7.09 9.32 15.91
N ASP A 231 7.02 8.57 17.00
CA ASP A 231 6.86 7.11 16.99
C ASP A 231 5.48 6.65 16.54
N CYS A 232 4.48 7.51 16.59
CA CYS A 232 3.14 7.25 16.09
C CYS A 232 3.06 7.09 14.56
N SER A 233 4.05 7.57 13.80
CA SER A 233 4.12 7.52 12.35
C SER A 233 4.94 6.33 11.85
N TYR A 234 4.36 5.47 11.00
CA TYR A 234 4.96 4.24 10.50
C TYR A 234 5.15 4.22 8.98
N GLY A 235 4.28 4.87 8.22
CA GLY A 235 4.24 4.78 6.76
C GLY A 235 5.45 5.44 6.09
N PHE A 236 6.03 4.75 5.08
CA PHE A 236 7.14 5.26 4.24
C PHE A 236 8.41 5.67 4.98
N ARG A 237 8.59 5.22 6.21
CA ARG A 237 9.77 5.49 7.04
C ARG A 237 10.74 4.31 7.04
N PRO A 238 12.07 4.58 7.17
CA PRO A 238 13.07 3.52 7.30
C PRO A 238 12.82 2.64 8.51
N ARG A 239 12.99 1.30 8.34
CA ARG A 239 12.83 0.29 9.40
C ARG A 239 11.46 0.26 10.10
N ARG A 240 10.46 0.95 9.57
CA ARG A 240 9.08 0.88 10.04
C ARG A 240 8.22 0.22 8.99
N SER A 241 7.29 -0.60 9.42
CA SER A 241 6.43 -1.38 8.54
C SER A 241 4.97 -1.30 8.93
N ALA A 242 4.09 -1.72 8.01
CA ALA A 242 2.69 -1.88 8.31
C ALA A 242 2.44 -2.93 9.41
N THR A 243 3.34 -3.93 9.53
CA THR A 243 3.25 -4.92 10.60
C THR A 243 3.47 -4.28 11.97
N ASP A 244 4.41 -3.34 12.09
CA ASP A 244 4.70 -2.64 13.34
C ASP A 244 3.51 -1.76 13.76
N ALA A 245 2.91 -1.01 12.82
CA ALA A 245 1.70 -0.23 13.06
C ALA A 245 0.53 -1.13 13.52
N MET A 246 0.32 -2.26 12.83
CA MET A 246 -0.70 -3.24 13.20
C MET A 246 -0.43 -3.89 14.55
N GLU A 247 0.85 -4.12 14.89
CA GLU A 247 1.24 -4.68 16.18
C GLU A 247 1.03 -3.67 17.30
N ARG A 248 1.29 -2.38 17.06
CA ARG A 248 0.97 -1.32 18.03
C ARG A 248 -0.52 -1.29 18.38
N CYS A 249 -1.41 -1.47 17.40
CA CYS A 249 -2.86 -1.60 17.68
C CYS A 249 -3.17 -2.78 18.61
N ARG A 250 -2.49 -3.94 18.42
CA ARG A 250 -2.67 -5.10 19.28
C ARG A 250 -2.16 -4.86 20.71
N VAL A 251 -1.01 -4.23 20.84
CA VAL A 251 -0.40 -3.87 22.13
C VAL A 251 -1.30 -2.85 22.85
N GLY A 252 -1.73 -1.80 22.16
CA GLY A 252 -2.64 -0.79 22.73
C GLY A 252 -3.94 -1.39 23.26
N PHE A 253 -4.50 -2.41 22.59
CA PHE A 253 -5.65 -3.14 23.12
C PHE A 253 -5.33 -3.88 24.43
N ILE A 254 -4.13 -4.47 24.56
CA ILE A 254 -3.68 -5.13 25.81
C ILE A 254 -3.49 -4.10 26.93
N GLU A 255 -3.07 -2.87 26.60
CA GLU A 255 -2.92 -1.74 27.52
C GLU A 255 -4.26 -1.11 27.94
N GLY A 256 -5.38 -1.68 27.47
CA GLY A 256 -6.73 -1.31 27.89
C GLY A 256 -7.45 -0.34 26.95
N ASN A 257 -6.91 -0.06 25.77
CA ASN A 257 -7.61 0.72 24.74
C ASN A 257 -8.66 -0.16 24.06
N GLN A 258 -9.92 0.04 24.39
CA GLN A 258 -11.06 -0.76 23.94
C GLN A 258 -11.97 -0.05 22.94
N PHE A 259 -11.67 1.21 22.65
CA PHE A 259 -12.34 2.02 21.64
C PHE A 259 -11.33 2.48 20.60
N VAL A 260 -11.76 2.57 19.36
CA VAL A 260 -10.91 3.00 18.26
C VAL A 260 -11.64 4.03 17.43
N PHE A 261 -11.03 5.17 17.25
CA PHE A 261 -11.42 6.13 16.23
C PHE A 261 -10.69 5.77 14.93
N GLU A 262 -11.42 5.25 13.94
CA GLU A 262 -10.92 4.95 12.58
C GLU A 262 -11.12 6.17 11.69
N ALA A 263 -10.08 6.63 11.01
CA ALA A 263 -10.10 7.85 10.21
C ALA A 263 -9.36 7.69 8.88
N ASP A 264 -9.91 8.32 7.84
CA ASP A 264 -9.33 8.43 6.50
C ASP A 264 -9.37 9.91 6.06
N ILE A 265 -8.25 10.45 5.60
CA ILE A 265 -8.17 11.83 5.12
C ILE A 265 -8.69 11.87 3.68
N ARG A 266 -9.65 12.78 3.43
CA ARG A 266 -10.24 12.94 2.10
C ARG A 266 -9.21 13.52 1.13
N ASP A 267 -8.98 12.83 0.02
CA ASP A 267 -8.08 13.26 -1.07
C ASP A 267 -6.77 13.91 -0.61
N PHE A 268 -6.10 13.31 0.36
CA PHE A 268 -4.93 13.87 1.04
C PHE A 268 -3.90 14.45 0.06
N PHE A 269 -3.46 13.64 -0.92
CA PHE A 269 -2.44 14.09 -1.86
C PHE A 269 -2.89 15.26 -2.75
N GLY A 270 -4.17 15.34 -3.08
CA GLY A 270 -4.74 16.43 -3.87
C GLY A 270 -4.96 17.72 -3.04
N SER A 271 -5.04 17.59 -1.72
CA SER A 271 -5.36 18.69 -0.80
C SER A 271 -4.14 19.33 -0.15
N ILE A 272 -2.92 18.81 -0.37
CA ILE A 272 -1.70 19.38 0.21
C ILE A 272 -1.46 20.80 -0.33
N ASP A 273 -1.47 21.78 0.55
CA ASP A 273 -1.10 23.16 0.23
C ASP A 273 0.42 23.28 0.03
N HIS A 274 0.83 23.84 -1.12
CA HIS A 274 2.25 23.93 -1.49
C HIS A 274 3.05 24.87 -0.59
N ASP A 275 2.46 26.00 -0.19
CA ASP A 275 3.18 27.00 0.61
C ASP A 275 3.30 26.51 2.07
N ARG A 276 2.26 25.90 2.64
CA ARG A 276 2.32 25.23 3.94
C ARG A 276 3.34 24.09 3.96
N LEU A 277 3.36 23.25 2.91
CA LEU A 277 4.35 22.19 2.78
C LEU A 277 5.78 22.75 2.73
N LEU A 278 6.01 23.79 1.93
CA LEU A 278 7.32 24.43 1.82
C LEU A 278 7.73 25.14 3.11
N ALA A 279 6.77 25.70 3.87
CA ALA A 279 7.00 26.25 5.21
C ALA A 279 7.45 25.14 6.17
N ALA A 280 6.74 23.98 6.20
CA ALA A 280 7.10 22.83 7.03
C ALA A 280 8.50 22.29 6.66
N VAL A 281 8.82 22.18 5.36
CA VAL A 281 10.20 21.84 4.94
C VAL A 281 11.18 22.90 5.42
N GLY A 282 10.80 24.17 5.38
CA GLY A 282 11.59 25.32 5.80
C GLY A 282 11.96 25.32 7.28
N GLU A 283 11.25 24.60 8.13
CA GLU A 283 11.60 24.44 9.56
C GLU A 283 12.99 23.82 9.73
N ARG A 284 13.40 22.92 8.81
CA ARG A 284 14.71 22.23 8.85
C ARG A 284 15.64 22.62 7.70
N VAL A 285 15.12 23.17 6.60
CA VAL A 285 15.86 23.46 5.38
C VAL A 285 15.80 24.95 5.07
N SER A 286 16.94 25.64 5.17
CA SER A 286 17.09 27.04 4.76
C SER A 286 17.81 27.18 3.41
N ASP A 287 18.20 26.09 2.76
CA ASP A 287 18.79 26.12 1.40
C ASP A 287 17.73 26.51 0.37
N ARG A 288 17.81 27.76 -0.10
CA ARG A 288 16.85 28.32 -1.07
C ARG A 288 16.81 27.53 -2.39
N ARG A 289 17.92 26.89 -2.80
CA ARG A 289 17.97 26.11 -4.04
C ARG A 289 17.21 24.80 -3.88
N VAL A 290 17.27 24.18 -2.71
CA VAL A 290 16.44 23.01 -2.37
C VAL A 290 14.96 23.36 -2.35
N LEU A 291 14.57 24.43 -1.68
CA LEU A 291 13.17 24.88 -1.63
C LEU A 291 12.65 25.25 -3.03
N LYS A 292 13.48 25.90 -3.87
CA LYS A 292 13.15 26.17 -5.28
C LYS A 292 12.92 24.87 -6.06
N LEU A 293 13.79 23.89 -5.90
CA LEU A 293 13.69 22.58 -6.56
C LEU A 293 12.40 21.84 -6.16
N LEU A 294 12.07 21.80 -4.89
CA LEU A 294 10.81 21.23 -4.40
C LEU A 294 9.60 21.96 -5.00
N ARG A 295 9.59 23.29 -5.00
CA ARG A 295 8.52 24.09 -5.62
C ARG A 295 8.38 23.79 -7.11
N GLN A 296 9.47 23.58 -7.84
CA GLN A 296 9.43 23.21 -9.26
C GLN A 296 8.76 21.85 -9.46
N TRP A 297 9.06 20.82 -8.65
CA TRP A 297 8.38 19.54 -8.73
C TRP A 297 6.89 19.60 -8.39
N LEU A 298 6.52 20.39 -7.41
CA LEU A 298 5.12 20.57 -7.03
C LEU A 298 4.31 21.25 -8.15
N ARG A 299 4.95 22.16 -8.91
CA ARG A 299 4.34 22.93 -10.00
C ARG A 299 4.60 22.36 -11.39
N ALA A 300 5.27 21.22 -11.53
CA ALA A 300 5.68 20.67 -12.82
C ALA A 300 4.50 20.38 -13.77
N GLY A 301 3.28 20.38 -13.27
CA GLY A 301 2.09 20.11 -14.06
C GLY A 301 1.84 18.65 -14.35
N VAL A 302 0.67 18.37 -14.89
CA VAL A 302 0.21 17.03 -15.25
C VAL A 302 -0.17 17.02 -16.71
N LEU A 303 0.42 16.11 -17.48
CA LEU A 303 0.02 15.85 -18.86
C LEU A 303 -1.01 14.72 -18.90
N ASP A 304 -2.24 15.03 -19.31
CA ASP A 304 -3.35 14.10 -19.45
C ASP A 304 -3.89 14.15 -20.88
N ALA A 305 -3.83 13.04 -21.60
CA ALA A 305 -4.30 12.92 -22.99
C ALA A 305 -3.84 14.05 -23.93
N GLY A 306 -2.62 14.56 -23.73
CA GLY A 306 -2.04 15.64 -24.55
C GLY A 306 -2.35 17.07 -24.04
N VAL A 307 -3.16 17.20 -22.98
CA VAL A 307 -3.45 18.49 -22.36
C VAL A 307 -2.57 18.69 -21.13
N LEU A 308 -1.81 19.78 -21.08
CA LEU A 308 -1.03 20.19 -19.92
C LEU A 308 -1.90 20.98 -18.95
N SER A 309 -2.02 20.50 -17.74
CA SER A 309 -2.69 21.20 -16.64
C SER A 309 -1.66 21.60 -15.57
N GLU A 310 -1.70 22.83 -15.14
CA GLU A 310 -0.87 23.29 -14.01
C GLU A 310 -1.38 22.69 -12.69
N THR A 311 -0.45 22.40 -11.79
CA THR A 311 -0.77 21.89 -10.46
C THR A 311 -0.74 23.06 -9.48
N VAL A 312 -1.91 23.53 -9.05
CA VAL A 312 -2.06 24.64 -8.08
C VAL A 312 -1.97 24.13 -6.64
N SER A 313 -2.46 22.93 -6.39
CA SER A 313 -2.42 22.23 -5.10
C SER A 313 -2.11 20.76 -5.27
N GLY A 314 -1.73 20.10 -4.19
CA GLY A 314 -1.44 18.68 -4.17
C GLY A 314 -0.01 18.31 -4.60
N THR A 315 0.39 17.09 -4.28
CA THR A 315 1.61 16.48 -4.79
C THR A 315 1.24 15.39 -5.78
N PRO A 316 1.96 15.25 -6.91
CA PRO A 316 1.69 14.17 -7.85
C PRO A 316 1.75 12.81 -7.13
N GLN A 317 0.62 12.07 -7.11
CA GLN A 317 0.64 10.70 -6.62
C GLN A 317 1.54 9.87 -7.54
N GLY A 318 2.70 9.40 -7.03
CA GLY A 318 3.67 8.61 -7.80
C GLY A 318 5.07 9.24 -7.91
N GLY A 319 5.27 10.47 -7.46
CA GLY A 319 6.61 11.05 -7.29
C GLY A 319 7.42 10.29 -6.24
N VAL A 320 8.72 10.12 -6.48
CA VAL A 320 9.62 9.37 -5.57
C VAL A 320 9.78 10.09 -4.22
N ILE A 321 9.72 11.41 -4.21
CA ILE A 321 9.84 12.24 -3.01
C ILE A 321 8.50 12.47 -2.30
N SER A 322 7.36 12.28 -3.00
CA SER A 322 6.01 12.57 -2.46
C SER A 322 5.70 11.89 -1.11
N PRO A 323 6.11 10.63 -0.84
CA PRO A 323 5.90 10.01 0.47
C PRO A 323 6.63 10.71 1.62
N LEU A 324 7.85 11.23 1.38
CA LEU A 324 8.58 12.01 2.38
C LEU A 324 7.87 13.34 2.64
N LEU A 325 7.48 14.05 1.57
CA LEU A 325 6.77 15.32 1.68
C LEU A 325 5.42 15.16 2.40
N ALA A 326 4.71 14.06 2.14
CA ALA A 326 3.47 13.70 2.85
C ALA A 326 3.70 13.53 4.36
N ASN A 327 4.76 12.82 4.75
CA ASN A 327 5.10 12.66 6.17
C ASN A 327 5.54 13.99 6.81
N ILE A 328 6.26 14.86 6.10
CA ILE A 328 6.63 16.20 6.60
C ILE A 328 5.38 17.03 6.86
N TYR A 329 4.42 17.00 5.93
CA TYR A 329 3.16 17.74 6.09
C TYR A 329 2.35 17.26 7.29
N LEU A 330 2.19 15.93 7.42
CA LEU A 330 1.43 15.32 8.53
C LEU A 330 2.20 15.28 9.86
N HIS A 331 3.49 15.61 9.87
CA HIS A 331 4.24 15.74 11.11
C HIS A 331 3.69 16.87 12.01
N ALA A 332 3.13 17.92 11.43
CA ALA A 332 2.42 18.96 12.18
C ALA A 332 1.20 18.40 12.93
N PHE A 333 0.43 17.50 12.28
CA PHE A 333 -0.65 16.75 12.93
C PHE A 333 -0.11 15.87 14.07
N ASP A 334 0.98 15.12 13.83
CA ASP A 334 1.56 14.24 14.85
C ASP A 334 2.01 15.04 16.10
N ARG A 335 2.64 16.21 15.90
CA ARG A 335 3.08 17.11 16.99
C ARG A 335 1.90 17.65 17.80
N ALA A 336 0.91 18.21 17.11
CA ALA A 336 -0.29 18.73 17.76
C ALA A 336 -1.02 17.66 18.56
N TRP A 337 -1.03 16.42 18.02
CA TRP A 337 -1.62 15.29 18.74
C TRP A 337 -0.86 14.91 20.00
N ALA A 338 0.47 14.88 19.93
CA ALA A 338 1.32 14.55 21.08
C ALA A 338 1.14 15.57 22.25
N GLU A 339 0.85 16.82 21.93
CA GLU A 339 0.56 17.88 22.91
C GLU A 339 -0.83 17.75 23.53
N GLN A 340 -1.83 17.32 22.78
CA GLN A 340 -3.23 17.24 23.24
C GLN A 340 -3.53 16.01 24.10
N GLY A 341 -2.80 14.91 23.96
CA GLY A 341 -2.91 13.69 24.78
C GLY A 341 -4.24 12.91 24.66
N THR A 342 -5.03 13.12 23.60
CA THR A 342 -6.36 12.53 23.40
C THR A 342 -6.26 11.16 22.73
N GLY A 343 -5.88 10.11 23.47
CA GLY A 343 -5.69 8.76 22.93
C GLY A 343 -4.36 8.61 22.19
N GLU A 344 -4.07 7.39 21.75
CA GLU A 344 -2.83 7.03 21.08
C GLU A 344 -3.04 6.93 19.57
N VAL A 345 -2.37 7.78 18.80
CA VAL A 345 -2.37 7.72 17.32
C VAL A 345 -1.45 6.61 16.82
N VAL A 346 -1.95 5.83 15.85
CA VAL A 346 -1.16 4.92 15.02
C VAL A 346 -1.39 5.31 13.57
N ARG A 347 -0.42 5.98 12.95
CA ARG A 347 -0.54 6.54 11.60
C ARG A 347 0.36 5.82 10.59
N TYR A 348 -0.20 5.47 9.44
CA TYR A 348 0.52 4.95 8.29
C TYR A 348 0.23 5.79 7.04
N ALA A 349 1.07 6.77 6.75
CA ALA A 349 0.82 7.80 5.74
C ALA A 349 -0.44 8.62 6.09
N ASP A 350 -1.44 8.61 5.21
CA ASP A 350 -2.75 9.27 5.35
C ASP A 350 -3.80 8.42 6.09
N ASP A 351 -3.53 7.13 6.32
CA ASP A 351 -4.42 6.19 7.01
C ASP A 351 -4.03 6.14 8.50
N PHE A 352 -4.94 6.42 9.42
CA PHE A 352 -4.64 6.40 10.85
C PHE A 352 -5.80 5.94 11.72
N VAL A 353 -5.45 5.45 12.88
CA VAL A 353 -6.40 5.11 13.94
C VAL A 353 -5.95 5.75 15.25
N VAL A 354 -6.90 6.07 16.13
CA VAL A 354 -6.64 6.52 17.49
C VAL A 354 -7.18 5.49 18.45
N LEU A 355 -6.33 4.98 19.32
CA LEU A 355 -6.63 3.99 20.33
C LEU A 355 -7.05 4.71 21.62
N CYS A 356 -8.23 4.40 22.15
CA CYS A 356 -8.85 5.09 23.27
C CYS A 356 -9.35 4.11 24.32
N LYS A 357 -9.33 4.53 25.60
CA LYS A 357 -9.83 3.72 26.72
C LYS A 357 -11.35 3.79 26.85
N THR A 358 -11.94 4.94 26.54
CA THR A 358 -13.39 5.19 26.68
C THR A 358 -13.99 5.69 25.36
N GLN A 359 -15.30 5.54 25.21
CA GLN A 359 -16.04 6.05 24.08
C GLN A 359 -15.94 7.58 23.99
N GLN A 360 -16.12 8.26 25.13
CA GLN A 360 -15.98 9.70 25.20
C GLN A 360 -14.60 10.19 24.71
N GLN A 361 -13.53 9.48 25.08
CA GLN A 361 -12.19 9.80 24.59
C GLN A 361 -12.07 9.62 23.07
N ALA A 362 -12.72 8.61 22.49
CA ALA A 362 -12.71 8.41 21.04
C ALA A 362 -13.53 9.48 20.28
N GLU A 363 -14.62 9.96 20.86
CA GLU A 363 -15.42 11.05 20.32
C GLU A 363 -14.62 12.38 20.38
N GLN A 364 -13.97 12.67 21.51
CA GLN A 364 -13.07 13.81 21.65
C GLN A 364 -11.88 13.74 20.67
N ALA A 365 -11.35 12.54 20.43
CA ALA A 365 -10.30 12.32 19.44
C ALA A 365 -10.78 12.65 18.02
N GLN A 366 -12.02 12.33 17.67
CA GLN A 366 -12.60 12.70 16.38
C GLN A 366 -12.75 14.20 16.22
N GLU A 367 -13.21 14.91 17.26
CA GLU A 367 -13.34 16.37 17.26
C GLU A 367 -11.96 17.03 17.13
N ALA A 368 -10.98 16.60 17.94
CA ALA A 368 -9.62 17.10 17.92
C ALA A 368 -8.96 16.89 16.55
N ALA A 369 -9.11 15.69 15.96
CA ALA A 369 -8.59 15.40 14.63
C ALA A 369 -9.21 16.30 13.56
N THR A 370 -10.52 16.59 13.66
CA THR A 370 -11.21 17.47 12.72
C THR A 370 -10.66 18.89 12.78
N VAL A 371 -10.39 19.41 13.98
CA VAL A 371 -9.82 20.76 14.17
C VAL A 371 -8.39 20.81 13.63
N VAL A 372 -7.51 19.91 14.09
CA VAL A 372 -6.09 19.93 13.70
C VAL A 372 -5.89 19.71 12.19
N LEU A 373 -6.67 18.79 11.59
CA LEU A 373 -6.63 18.61 10.14
C LEU A 373 -7.20 19.81 9.39
N GLY A 374 -8.26 20.45 9.92
CA GLY A 374 -8.82 21.68 9.36
C GLY A 374 -7.79 22.83 9.32
N ASP A 375 -7.01 22.99 10.37
CA ASP A 375 -5.91 23.96 10.43
C ASP A 375 -4.82 23.69 9.37
N LEU A 376 -4.65 22.43 8.99
CA LEU A 376 -3.76 22.01 7.89
C LEU A 376 -4.42 22.09 6.49
N GLY A 377 -5.68 22.54 6.39
CA GLY A 377 -6.43 22.56 5.13
C GLY A 377 -6.87 21.18 4.66
N LEU A 378 -6.92 20.20 5.57
CA LEU A 378 -7.34 18.83 5.32
C LEU A 378 -8.71 18.54 5.92
N SER A 379 -9.40 17.53 5.44
CA SER A 379 -10.69 17.09 5.98
C SER A 379 -10.77 15.58 6.11
N LEU A 380 -11.51 15.11 7.11
CA LEU A 380 -11.83 13.70 7.28
C LEU A 380 -12.86 13.25 6.22
N HIS A 381 -12.77 11.97 5.81
CA HIS A 381 -13.74 11.39 4.89
C HIS A 381 -14.98 10.95 5.69
N PRO A 382 -16.18 11.54 5.45
CA PRO A 382 -17.35 11.33 6.31
C PRO A 382 -17.78 9.87 6.40
N ASP A 383 -17.78 9.13 5.27
CA ASP A 383 -18.26 7.74 5.23
C ASP A 383 -17.26 6.70 5.74
N LYS A 384 -16.02 7.10 6.01
CA LYS A 384 -14.94 6.20 6.45
C LYS A 384 -14.43 6.52 7.84
N THR A 385 -14.99 7.54 8.45
CA THR A 385 -14.64 7.99 9.79
C THR A 385 -15.67 7.48 10.78
N LYS A 386 -15.24 6.72 11.79
CA LYS A 386 -16.16 6.15 12.80
C LYS A 386 -15.45 5.83 14.10
N VAL A 387 -16.22 5.81 15.17
CA VAL A 387 -15.82 5.27 16.48
C VAL A 387 -16.30 3.82 16.58
N VAL A 388 -15.43 2.93 17.04
CA VAL A 388 -15.65 1.47 17.10
C VAL A 388 -15.48 0.98 18.55
N ASP A 389 -16.45 0.22 19.06
CA ASP A 389 -16.42 -0.45 20.37
C ASP A 389 -15.89 -1.89 20.21
N LEU A 390 -14.67 -2.13 20.69
CA LEU A 390 -14.03 -3.44 20.63
C LEU A 390 -14.37 -4.35 21.83
N ARG A 391 -15.07 -3.85 22.84
CA ARG A 391 -15.37 -4.60 24.07
C ARG A 391 -16.18 -5.84 23.73
N GLU A 392 -15.78 -6.96 24.30
CA GLU A 392 -16.46 -8.26 24.15
C GLU A 392 -16.63 -8.73 22.69
N GLY A 393 -15.90 -8.13 21.75
CA GLY A 393 -16.02 -8.42 20.33
C GLY A 393 -17.33 -7.92 19.71
N LYS A 394 -17.86 -6.79 20.17
CA LYS A 394 -19.06 -6.19 19.58
C LYS A 394 -18.82 -5.76 18.16
N GLU A 395 -17.73 -5.02 17.95
CA GLU A 395 -17.39 -4.44 16.65
C GLU A 395 -15.96 -4.75 16.24
N GLY A 396 -15.60 -4.34 15.04
CA GLY A 396 -14.26 -4.43 14.51
C GLY A 396 -14.00 -3.30 13.52
N PHE A 397 -12.72 -3.06 13.23
CA PHE A 397 -12.28 -2.03 12.29
C PHE A 397 -11.33 -2.59 11.25
N ASP A 398 -11.20 -1.88 10.13
CA ASP A 398 -10.29 -2.22 9.04
C ASP A 398 -9.11 -1.24 9.02
N PHE A 399 -7.88 -1.72 9.19
CA PHE A 399 -6.68 -0.90 9.10
C PHE A 399 -5.60 -1.64 8.29
N LEU A 400 -4.97 -0.94 7.36
CA LEU A 400 -3.90 -1.47 6.49
C LEU A 400 -4.28 -2.80 5.80
N GLY A 401 -5.54 -2.92 5.38
CA GLY A 401 -6.04 -4.09 4.69
C GLY A 401 -6.30 -5.32 5.57
N CYS A 402 -6.12 -5.20 6.88
CA CYS A 402 -6.51 -6.17 7.89
C CYS A 402 -7.81 -5.75 8.57
N HIS A 403 -8.62 -6.73 8.94
CA HIS A 403 -9.74 -6.58 9.85
C HIS A 403 -9.30 -6.93 11.26
N PHE A 404 -9.54 -6.03 12.19
CA PHE A 404 -9.25 -6.20 13.62
C PHE A 404 -10.55 -6.45 14.37
N HIS A 405 -10.53 -7.44 15.27
CA HIS A 405 -11.71 -7.79 16.05
C HIS A 405 -11.30 -8.47 17.36
N ALA A 406 -11.88 -8.08 18.49
CA ALA A 406 -11.61 -8.73 19.76
C ALA A 406 -12.29 -10.09 19.82
N ARG A 407 -11.57 -11.12 20.25
CA ARG A 407 -12.08 -12.48 20.41
C ARG A 407 -11.71 -13.07 21.76
N MET A 408 -12.68 -13.73 22.37
CA MET A 408 -12.47 -14.48 23.60
C MET A 408 -11.51 -15.64 23.38
N SER A 409 -10.61 -15.87 24.32
CA SER A 409 -9.71 -17.02 24.31
C SER A 409 -10.43 -18.28 24.75
N GLY A 410 -10.73 -19.17 23.79
CA GLY A 410 -11.34 -20.48 24.08
C GLY A 410 -10.48 -21.31 25.04
N LYS A 411 -9.17 -21.35 24.85
CA LYS A 411 -8.24 -22.11 25.72
C LYS A 411 -8.26 -21.64 27.17
N LEU A 412 -8.26 -20.35 27.44
CA LEU A 412 -8.33 -19.85 28.84
C LEU A 412 -9.69 -20.15 29.47
N TRP A 413 -10.74 -20.05 28.69
CA TRP A 413 -12.07 -20.42 29.15
C TRP A 413 -12.18 -21.93 29.45
N GLU A 414 -11.75 -22.78 28.54
CA GLU A 414 -11.80 -24.24 28.71
C GLU A 414 -10.94 -24.72 29.88
N GLN A 415 -9.71 -24.21 30.00
CA GLN A 415 -8.74 -24.68 30.98
C GLN A 415 -8.88 -24.02 32.37
N ARG A 416 -9.25 -22.74 32.41
CA ARG A 416 -9.18 -21.94 33.63
C ARG A 416 -10.47 -21.17 33.96
N ARG A 417 -11.51 -21.25 33.11
CA ARG A 417 -12.75 -20.48 33.20
C ARG A 417 -12.52 -18.96 33.24
N ILE A 418 -11.42 -18.49 32.67
CA ILE A 418 -11.08 -17.06 32.61
C ILE A 418 -11.58 -16.50 31.26
N ILE A 419 -12.44 -15.48 31.33
CA ILE A 419 -12.88 -14.70 30.20
C ILE A 419 -11.79 -13.64 29.90
N ARG A 420 -11.10 -13.80 28.79
CA ARG A 420 -10.12 -12.83 28.33
C ARG A 420 -10.22 -12.65 26.81
N TYR A 421 -10.31 -11.40 26.38
CA TYR A 421 -10.35 -11.05 24.97
C TYR A 421 -8.96 -10.65 24.48
N TYR A 422 -8.68 -11.00 23.22
CA TYR A 422 -7.46 -10.61 22.49
C TYR A 422 -7.84 -10.01 21.16
N LEU A 423 -7.16 -8.95 20.75
CA LEU A 423 -7.35 -8.34 19.45
C LEU A 423 -6.71 -9.22 18.38
N HIS A 424 -7.54 -9.88 17.60
CA HIS A 424 -7.14 -10.68 16.45
C HIS A 424 -7.12 -9.81 15.19
N ARG A 425 -6.26 -10.14 14.22
CA ARG A 425 -6.25 -9.52 12.90
C ARG A 425 -6.12 -10.56 11.79
N TRP A 426 -6.86 -10.36 10.72
CA TRP A 426 -6.83 -11.18 9.51
C TRP A 426 -7.12 -10.34 8.27
N PRO A 427 -6.86 -10.85 7.03
CA PRO A 427 -7.18 -10.11 5.80
C PRO A 427 -8.64 -9.64 5.78
N SER A 428 -8.86 -8.35 5.55
CA SER A 428 -10.20 -7.78 5.46
C SER A 428 -10.99 -8.35 4.28
N GLN A 429 -12.31 -8.20 4.28
CA GLN A 429 -13.15 -8.63 3.15
C GLN A 429 -12.70 -7.99 1.83
N ARG A 430 -12.33 -6.70 1.86
CA ARG A 430 -11.79 -5.97 0.71
C ARG A 430 -10.49 -6.60 0.21
N SER A 431 -9.58 -6.97 1.10
CA SER A 431 -8.32 -7.65 0.76
C SER A 431 -8.55 -9.04 0.16
N MET A 432 -9.49 -9.82 0.72
CA MET A 432 -9.87 -11.12 0.18
C MET A 432 -10.53 -11.01 -1.20
N LYS A 433 -11.42 -10.03 -1.41
CA LYS A 433 -12.06 -9.77 -2.72
C LYS A 433 -11.01 -9.42 -3.78
N ARG A 434 -10.04 -8.55 -3.44
CA ARG A 434 -8.91 -8.21 -4.34
C ARG A 434 -8.05 -9.42 -4.68
N ALA A 435 -7.69 -10.23 -3.67
CA ALA A 435 -6.90 -11.44 -3.89
C ALA A 435 -7.62 -12.43 -4.83
N ARG A 436 -8.90 -12.70 -4.58
CA ARG A 436 -9.71 -13.55 -5.46
C ARG A 436 -9.81 -12.99 -6.88
N GLY A 437 -9.99 -11.66 -7.02
CA GLY A 437 -10.02 -10.98 -8.32
C GLY A 437 -8.71 -11.16 -9.09
N ARG A 438 -7.57 -11.00 -8.44
CA ARG A 438 -6.24 -11.19 -9.05
C ARG A 438 -6.04 -12.65 -9.48
N ILE A 439 -6.36 -13.61 -8.62
CA ILE A 439 -6.30 -15.04 -8.95
C ILE A 439 -7.24 -15.37 -10.13
N LYS A 440 -8.45 -14.79 -10.14
CA LYS A 440 -9.42 -14.95 -11.24
C LYS A 440 -8.84 -14.46 -12.57
N ALA A 441 -8.17 -13.33 -12.59
CA ALA A 441 -7.52 -12.78 -13.79
C ALA A 441 -6.38 -13.70 -14.29
N MET A 442 -5.49 -14.14 -13.38
CA MET A 442 -4.37 -15.05 -13.71
C MET A 442 -4.81 -16.44 -14.16
N THR A 443 -6.07 -16.83 -13.92
CA THR A 443 -6.67 -18.12 -14.30
C THR A 443 -7.91 -17.93 -15.18
N ALA A 444 -7.97 -16.84 -15.93
CA ALA A 444 -9.08 -16.52 -16.82
C ALA A 444 -9.09 -17.44 -18.06
N ARG A 445 -10.18 -17.39 -18.85
CA ARG A 445 -10.30 -18.16 -20.09
C ARG A 445 -9.19 -17.83 -21.10
N SER A 446 -8.72 -16.60 -21.12
CA SER A 446 -7.60 -16.15 -21.96
C SER A 446 -6.26 -16.85 -21.64
N GLN A 447 -6.15 -17.50 -20.49
CA GLN A 447 -4.95 -18.23 -20.06
C GLN A 447 -4.98 -19.74 -20.42
N VAL A 448 -6.02 -20.20 -21.12
CA VAL A 448 -6.21 -21.63 -21.46
C VAL A 448 -5.07 -22.18 -22.33
N GLY A 449 -4.48 -21.37 -23.21
CA GLY A 449 -3.35 -21.78 -24.06
C GLY A 449 -2.00 -21.83 -23.35
N GLN A 450 -1.91 -21.47 -22.06
CA GLN A 450 -0.63 -21.42 -21.34
C GLN A 450 -0.34 -22.75 -20.61
N GLN A 451 0.94 -23.08 -20.51
CA GLN A 451 1.40 -24.23 -19.71
C GLN A 451 1.04 -24.02 -18.23
N LEU A 452 0.64 -25.10 -17.55
CA LEU A 452 0.23 -25.07 -16.14
C LEU A 452 1.33 -24.49 -15.23
N GLU A 453 2.58 -24.88 -15.49
CA GLU A 453 3.77 -24.46 -14.73
C GLU A 453 3.96 -22.95 -14.79
N ALA A 454 3.75 -22.33 -15.94
CA ALA A 454 3.83 -20.88 -16.12
C ALA A 454 2.72 -20.16 -15.33
N VAL A 455 1.51 -20.71 -15.31
CA VAL A 455 0.39 -20.17 -14.52
C VAL A 455 0.67 -20.31 -13.02
N ILE A 456 1.16 -21.49 -12.57
CA ILE A 456 1.56 -21.73 -11.18
C ILE A 456 2.69 -20.79 -10.76
N GLY A 457 3.70 -20.59 -11.61
CA GLY A 457 4.81 -19.67 -11.35
C GLY A 457 4.32 -18.24 -11.05
N ARG A 458 3.42 -17.70 -11.87
CA ARG A 458 2.82 -16.37 -11.63
C ARG A 458 1.95 -16.32 -10.37
N LEU A 459 1.15 -17.35 -10.14
CA LEU A 459 0.35 -17.48 -8.91
C LEU A 459 1.25 -17.51 -7.67
N ASN A 460 2.36 -18.24 -7.71
CA ASN A 460 3.30 -18.35 -6.60
C ASN A 460 3.94 -17.02 -6.21
N LEU A 461 4.31 -16.19 -7.20
CA LEU A 461 4.81 -14.83 -6.93
C LEU A 461 3.77 -14.02 -6.15
N PHE A 462 2.52 -14.05 -6.61
CA PHE A 462 1.43 -13.35 -5.94
C PHE A 462 1.13 -13.92 -4.55
N LEU A 463 0.98 -15.24 -4.43
CA LEU A 463 0.63 -15.92 -3.17
C LEU A 463 1.70 -15.73 -2.10
N ARG A 464 2.99 -15.81 -2.46
CA ARG A 464 4.10 -15.56 -1.53
C ARG A 464 4.09 -14.12 -1.03
N GLY A 465 3.95 -13.14 -1.92
CA GLY A 465 3.89 -11.72 -1.52
C GLY A 465 2.69 -11.43 -0.62
N TRP A 466 1.50 -11.89 -1.01
CA TRP A 466 0.27 -11.73 -0.25
C TRP A 466 0.32 -12.48 1.09
N GLY A 467 0.78 -13.72 1.08
CA GLY A 467 0.95 -14.53 2.28
C GLY A 467 1.93 -13.92 3.27
N ASN A 468 3.08 -13.44 2.80
CA ASN A 468 4.09 -12.78 3.65
C ASN A 468 3.54 -11.54 4.36
N TYR A 469 2.66 -10.77 3.71
CA TYR A 469 2.02 -9.62 4.32
C TYR A 469 1.07 -10.00 5.46
N PHE A 470 0.22 -11.00 5.25
CA PHE A 470 -0.84 -11.36 6.21
C PHE A 470 -0.46 -12.44 7.23
N ARG A 471 0.67 -13.12 7.06
CA ARG A 471 1.08 -14.25 7.93
C ARG A 471 1.36 -13.87 9.38
N THR A 472 1.52 -12.59 9.68
CA THR A 472 1.80 -12.07 11.03
C THR A 472 0.55 -11.96 11.92
N GLY A 473 -0.63 -12.26 11.36
CA GLY A 473 -1.92 -12.19 12.05
C GLY A 473 -2.63 -13.55 12.15
N ASN A 474 -3.84 -13.53 12.66
CA ASN A 474 -4.71 -14.71 12.84
C ASN A 474 -5.37 -15.15 11.51
N ALA A 475 -4.60 -15.23 10.44
CA ALA A 475 -5.07 -15.41 9.08
C ALA A 475 -5.27 -16.86 8.63
N ALA A 476 -5.07 -17.86 9.51
CA ALA A 476 -5.07 -19.29 9.14
C ALA A 476 -6.31 -19.72 8.34
N ASN A 477 -7.52 -19.37 8.80
CA ASN A 477 -8.76 -19.72 8.12
C ASN A 477 -8.87 -19.04 6.74
N LYS A 478 -8.40 -17.77 6.62
CA LYS A 478 -8.38 -17.04 5.35
C LYS A 478 -7.36 -17.60 4.37
N PHE A 479 -6.25 -18.14 4.85
CA PHE A 479 -5.26 -18.83 4.05
C PHE A 479 -5.83 -20.14 3.50
N VAL A 480 -6.49 -20.94 4.31
CA VAL A 480 -7.18 -22.18 3.86
C VAL A 480 -8.26 -21.87 2.83
N GLU A 481 -9.02 -20.78 3.05
CA GLU A 481 -10.07 -20.32 2.13
C GLU A 481 -9.47 -19.95 0.76
N LEU A 482 -8.33 -19.24 0.76
CA LEU A 482 -7.68 -18.82 -0.47
C LEU A 482 -7.00 -19.99 -1.19
N ASP A 483 -6.33 -20.91 -0.46
CA ASP A 483 -5.74 -22.14 -1.02
C ASP A 483 -6.81 -23.00 -1.73
N ARG A 484 -8.01 -23.14 -1.12
CA ARG A 484 -9.14 -23.82 -1.75
C ARG A 484 -9.60 -23.10 -3.02
N TYR A 485 -9.69 -21.79 -2.99
CA TYR A 485 -10.10 -21.00 -4.13
C TYR A 485 -9.12 -21.11 -5.31
N VAL A 486 -7.81 -21.05 -5.05
CA VAL A 486 -6.77 -21.20 -6.08
C VAL A 486 -6.86 -22.57 -6.75
N ALA A 487 -6.93 -23.65 -5.95
CA ALA A 487 -7.03 -25.01 -6.47
C ALA A 487 -8.31 -25.19 -7.32
N TRP A 488 -9.44 -24.65 -6.88
CA TRP A 488 -10.69 -24.66 -7.64
C TRP A 488 -10.55 -23.92 -8.98
N ARG A 489 -9.89 -22.75 -8.98
CA ARG A 489 -9.64 -21.97 -10.20
C ARG A 489 -8.75 -22.72 -11.20
N LEU A 490 -7.67 -23.35 -10.72
CA LEU A 490 -6.77 -24.17 -11.54
C LEU A 490 -7.48 -25.40 -12.09
N LYS A 491 -8.27 -26.11 -11.26
CA LYS A 491 -9.10 -27.24 -11.73
C LYS A 491 -10.01 -26.81 -12.88
N ARG A 492 -10.69 -25.66 -12.76
CA ARG A 492 -11.53 -25.11 -13.84
C ARG A 492 -10.75 -24.72 -15.09
N LEU A 493 -9.52 -24.22 -14.95
CA LEU A 493 -8.65 -23.90 -16.08
C LEU A 493 -8.30 -25.18 -16.84
N LEU A 494 -7.83 -26.23 -16.14
CA LEU A 494 -7.50 -27.53 -16.75
C LEU A 494 -8.70 -28.22 -17.41
N ILE A 495 -9.88 -28.15 -16.80
CA ILE A 495 -11.11 -28.65 -17.43
C ILE A 495 -11.36 -27.95 -18.76
N LYS A 496 -11.16 -26.64 -18.83
CA LYS A 496 -11.34 -25.87 -20.08
C LYS A 496 -10.24 -26.17 -21.11
N GLN A 497 -9.02 -26.42 -20.68
CA GLN A 497 -7.91 -26.83 -21.56
C GLN A 497 -8.18 -28.18 -22.23
N ARG A 498 -8.74 -29.15 -21.49
CA ARG A 498 -9.08 -30.48 -22.00
C ARG A 498 -10.35 -30.49 -22.86
N GLY A 499 -11.24 -29.54 -22.67
CA GLY A 499 -12.47 -29.39 -23.43
C GLY A 499 -13.32 -30.66 -23.45
N ARG A 500 -13.80 -31.07 -24.64
CA ARG A 500 -14.61 -32.28 -24.84
C ARG A 500 -13.84 -33.60 -24.61
N ASN A 501 -12.53 -33.55 -24.57
CA ASN A 501 -11.66 -34.74 -24.35
C ASN A 501 -11.63 -35.21 -22.90
N LEU A 502 -12.31 -34.52 -21.98
CA LEU A 502 -12.37 -34.87 -20.57
C LEU A 502 -13.56 -35.78 -20.28
N ARG A 503 -13.28 -37.04 -19.89
CA ARG A 503 -14.30 -38.01 -19.46
C ARG A 503 -14.79 -37.70 -18.03
N ALA A 504 -15.97 -38.20 -17.69
CA ALA A 504 -16.53 -38.11 -16.35
C ALA A 504 -15.56 -38.64 -15.29
N GLY A 505 -15.42 -37.97 -14.15
CA GLY A 505 -14.51 -38.36 -13.06
C GLY A 505 -13.03 -38.03 -13.28
N GLN A 506 -12.57 -37.83 -14.50
CA GLN A 506 -11.14 -37.53 -14.75
C GLN A 506 -10.62 -36.24 -14.13
N ALA A 507 -11.48 -35.29 -13.87
CA ALA A 507 -11.11 -34.03 -13.20
C ALA A 507 -10.81 -34.20 -11.70
N ASP A 508 -11.18 -35.32 -11.08
CA ASP A 508 -11.03 -35.54 -9.63
C ASP A 508 -9.58 -35.79 -9.22
N ARG A 509 -8.75 -36.28 -10.15
CA ARG A 509 -7.29 -36.35 -9.97
C ARG A 509 -6.63 -34.98 -9.68
N TRP A 510 -7.22 -33.88 -10.14
CA TRP A 510 -6.72 -32.53 -9.89
C TRP A 510 -7.19 -32.03 -8.53
N SER A 511 -6.73 -32.69 -7.48
CA SER A 511 -6.96 -32.31 -6.10
C SER A 511 -6.09 -31.12 -5.70
N ARG A 512 -6.40 -30.52 -4.54
CA ARG A 512 -5.55 -29.46 -3.97
C ARG A 512 -4.12 -29.97 -3.71
N THR A 513 -3.97 -31.19 -3.20
CA THR A 513 -2.68 -31.82 -2.96
C THR A 513 -1.90 -31.96 -4.26
N TRP A 514 -2.54 -32.48 -5.31
CA TRP A 514 -1.91 -32.60 -6.61
C TRP A 514 -1.34 -31.27 -7.14
N PHE A 515 -2.05 -30.13 -6.99
CA PHE A 515 -1.50 -28.82 -7.37
C PHE A 515 -0.28 -28.43 -6.55
N HIS A 516 -0.25 -28.74 -5.25
CA HIS A 516 0.93 -28.52 -4.42
C HIS A 516 2.11 -29.37 -4.86
N ASP A 517 1.87 -30.62 -5.27
CA ASP A 517 2.90 -31.52 -5.83
C ASP A 517 3.43 -30.99 -7.18
N GLN A 518 2.60 -30.26 -7.95
CA GLN A 518 3.03 -29.50 -9.14
C GLN A 518 3.71 -28.16 -8.80
N GLY A 519 4.08 -27.91 -7.56
CA GLY A 519 4.82 -26.74 -7.14
C GLY A 519 3.97 -25.50 -6.77
N LEU A 520 2.63 -25.63 -6.65
CA LEU A 520 1.80 -24.53 -6.18
C LEU A 520 2.11 -24.19 -4.72
N HIS A 521 2.40 -22.93 -4.45
CA HIS A 521 2.66 -22.44 -3.10
C HIS A 521 1.44 -22.60 -2.19
N LYS A 522 1.67 -23.18 -1.00
CA LYS A 522 0.66 -23.38 0.04
C LYS A 522 0.75 -22.26 1.07
N LEU A 523 -0.35 -21.56 1.29
CA LEU A 523 -0.44 -20.52 2.32
C LEU A 523 -0.66 -21.12 3.72
N MET A 524 -1.47 -22.17 3.80
CA MET A 524 -1.72 -22.87 5.07
C MET A 524 -0.40 -23.35 5.69
N GLY A 525 -0.19 -23.06 6.99
CA GLY A 525 1.03 -23.42 7.73
C GLY A 525 2.15 -22.38 7.66
N THR A 526 1.95 -21.24 6.95
CA THR A 526 2.97 -20.18 6.85
C THR A 526 2.82 -19.07 7.90
N ILE A 527 1.85 -19.17 8.80
CA ILE A 527 1.62 -18.18 9.86
C ILE A 527 2.86 -18.08 10.77
N ARG A 528 3.29 -16.84 11.01
CA ARG A 528 4.39 -16.52 11.91
C ARG A 528 4.02 -15.28 12.71
N TYR A 529 3.63 -15.47 13.95
CA TYR A 529 3.36 -14.34 14.83
C TYR A 529 4.65 -13.55 15.10
N PRO A 530 4.57 -12.21 15.21
CA PRO A 530 5.68 -11.42 15.71
C PRO A 530 6.12 -11.98 17.06
N LYS A 531 7.43 -11.97 17.32
CA LYS A 531 7.93 -12.25 18.66
C LYS A 531 7.38 -11.15 19.57
N ALA A 532 6.92 -11.51 20.75
CA ALA A 532 6.63 -10.52 21.79
C ALA A 532 7.92 -9.73 22.03
N ALA A 533 7.81 -8.41 21.93
CA ALA A 533 8.89 -7.50 22.27
C ALA A 533 9.15 -7.56 23.78
#